data_c70b5b16bf2ad7bb26ea8d320eef349a
#
_entry.id   c70b5b16bf2ad7bb26ea8d320eef349a
#
_cell.length_a   1.000
_cell.length_b   1.000
_cell.length_c   1.000
_cell.angle_alpha   90.00
_cell.angle_beta   90.00
_cell.angle_gamma   90.00
#
_symmetry.space_group_name_H-M   'P 1'
#
loop_
_entity.id
_entity.type
_entity.pdbx_description
1 polymer ?
#
loop_
_entity_poly.entity_id
_entity_poly.type
_entity_poly.pdbx_seq_one_letter_code
_entity_poly.pdbx_strand_id
1 'polypeptide(L)'
;FNCCLINIGDMLENGTVMNGKLIETPKSFQVACTVMTQIISAVASSQYGGQSVDIRHLGKYLRKSHDKYEAHYRQKYGDTITEDVLEEFVNDRLMDELKSGVQTIQYQINTLMTTNGQSPFVTLFLNLDKDDPYIEENAMIIEEILNQRIEGIKNEKGVYVTPAFPKLIYVLDEHNCLKGGKYDYLTRLAVKCSAKRMYPDYISAKKMRENYEGNVFSCMGCRSFLTPWKDENGEYKFEGRFNQGVVSINLPQIAIIAQGDEEKFWTLLEERLALCFDALMARHHALEGTLSSVSPIHWQYGAIARLGKDEPIDKLLHDGYSTISLGYIGVYETTKLMTGVSPVSYTHLRAHETRSNL
;
A
#
# COMPACT_ATOMS: atom_id res chain seq x y z
N PHE A 1 -8.29 -5.45 -14.07
CA PHE A 1 -6.95 -5.82 -13.58
C PHE A 1 -6.98 -6.09 -12.07
N ASN A 2 -5.86 -6.56 -11.50
CA ASN A 2 -5.83 -7.03 -10.12
C ASN A 2 -5.51 -5.88 -9.12
N CYS A 3 -4.25 -5.57 -8.91
CA CYS A 3 -3.79 -4.62 -7.88
C CYS A 3 -3.05 -3.45 -8.49
N CYS A 4 -2.99 -2.30 -7.78
CA CYS A 4 -2.18 -1.17 -8.19
C CYS A 4 -1.47 -0.49 -7.00
N LEU A 5 -0.39 0.23 -7.33
CA LEU A 5 0.23 1.23 -6.48
C LEU A 5 -0.31 2.59 -6.93
N ILE A 6 -1.23 3.17 -6.17
CA ILE A 6 -1.85 4.45 -6.56
C ILE A 6 -0.79 5.54 -6.53
N ASN A 7 -0.70 6.31 -7.60
CA ASN A 7 0.10 7.54 -7.64
C ASN A 7 -0.63 8.68 -6.93
N ILE A 8 -0.79 8.53 -5.62
CA ILE A 8 -1.53 9.47 -4.79
C ILE A 8 -0.87 10.85 -4.77
N GLY A 9 0.46 10.89 -4.87
CA GLY A 9 1.22 12.13 -4.94
C GLY A 9 0.81 12.98 -6.12
N ASP A 10 0.77 12.39 -7.32
CA ASP A 10 0.32 13.07 -8.54
C ASP A 10 -1.14 13.52 -8.44
N MET A 11 -2.04 12.66 -7.94
CA MET A 11 -3.46 12.99 -7.85
C MET A 11 -3.75 14.13 -6.87
N LEU A 12 -3.02 14.20 -5.76
CA LEU A 12 -3.15 15.29 -4.79
C LEU A 12 -2.48 16.58 -5.27
N GLU A 13 -1.39 16.50 -6.03
CA GLU A 13 -0.64 17.66 -6.47
C GLU A 13 -1.25 18.30 -7.71
N ASN A 14 -1.60 17.50 -8.72
CA ASN A 14 -2.11 17.95 -10.01
C ASN A 14 -3.63 17.89 -10.13
N GLY A 15 -4.29 17.48 -9.04
CA GLY A 15 -5.73 17.27 -9.02
C GLY A 15 -6.16 15.98 -9.73
N THR A 16 -7.42 15.65 -9.57
CA THR A 16 -8.05 14.48 -10.19
C THR A 16 -9.51 14.76 -10.51
N VAL A 17 -10.18 13.85 -11.22
CA VAL A 17 -11.60 13.99 -11.54
C VAL A 17 -12.38 12.82 -10.96
N MET A 18 -13.43 13.12 -10.21
CA MET A 18 -14.36 12.13 -9.66
C MET A 18 -15.80 12.54 -9.97
N ASN A 19 -16.59 11.63 -10.53
CA ASN A 19 -17.98 11.90 -10.94
C ASN A 19 -18.12 13.17 -11.81
N GLY A 20 -17.18 13.39 -12.73
CA GLY A 20 -17.15 14.54 -13.62
C GLY A 20 -16.87 15.87 -12.94
N LYS A 21 -16.39 15.87 -11.70
CA LYS A 21 -16.00 17.06 -10.94
C LYS A 21 -14.49 17.09 -10.74
N LEU A 22 -13.88 18.21 -11.05
CA LEU A 22 -12.46 18.45 -10.77
C LEU A 22 -12.26 18.60 -9.26
N ILE A 23 -11.33 17.83 -8.74
CA ILE A 23 -10.84 17.93 -7.36
C ILE A 23 -9.47 18.57 -7.44
N GLU A 24 -9.38 19.81 -6.98
CA GLU A 24 -8.14 20.58 -6.97
C GLU A 24 -7.19 20.12 -5.85
N THR A 25 -5.93 20.58 -5.95
CA THR A 25 -4.90 20.35 -4.92
C THR A 25 -5.39 20.76 -3.53
N PRO A 26 -5.34 19.88 -2.53
CA PRO A 26 -5.69 20.21 -1.15
C PRO A 26 -4.85 21.35 -0.58
N LYS A 27 -5.47 22.16 0.26
CA LYS A 27 -4.82 23.31 0.95
C LYS A 27 -4.60 23.04 2.45
N SER A 28 -4.95 21.84 2.94
CA SER A 28 -4.74 21.43 4.33
C SER A 28 -4.67 19.91 4.44
N PHE A 29 -4.15 19.43 5.55
CA PHE A 29 -4.02 18.00 5.84
C PHE A 29 -5.38 17.29 5.89
N GLN A 30 -6.35 17.86 6.59
CA GLN A 30 -7.69 17.28 6.69
C GLN A 30 -8.33 17.08 5.32
N VAL A 31 -8.19 18.07 4.43
CA VAL A 31 -8.73 17.96 3.06
C VAL A 31 -7.98 16.91 2.26
N ALA A 32 -6.64 16.84 2.40
CA ALA A 32 -5.83 15.82 1.74
C ALA A 32 -6.24 14.40 2.17
N CYS A 33 -6.46 14.17 3.46
CA CYS A 33 -6.96 12.89 3.98
C CYS A 33 -8.32 12.53 3.41
N THR A 34 -9.24 13.50 3.33
CA THR A 34 -10.57 13.29 2.75
C THR A 34 -10.50 12.94 1.27
N VAL A 35 -9.74 13.70 0.49
CA VAL A 35 -9.55 13.45 -0.95
C VAL A 35 -8.89 12.09 -1.19
N MET A 36 -7.86 11.76 -0.42
CA MET A 36 -7.19 10.45 -0.51
C MET A 36 -8.16 9.29 -0.28
N THR A 37 -9.05 9.38 0.70
CA THR A 37 -10.02 8.30 0.96
C THR A 37 -11.09 8.19 -0.12
N GLN A 38 -11.48 9.31 -0.73
CA GLN A 38 -12.37 9.31 -1.90
C GLN A 38 -11.68 8.66 -3.12
N ILE A 39 -10.42 8.96 -3.37
CA ILE A 39 -9.61 8.32 -4.42
C ILE A 39 -9.53 6.82 -4.18
N ILE A 40 -9.19 6.38 -2.95
CA ILE A 40 -9.14 4.97 -2.56
C ILE A 40 -10.46 4.26 -2.88
N SER A 41 -11.60 4.86 -2.53
CA SER A 41 -12.92 4.29 -2.79
C SER A 41 -13.23 4.20 -4.29
N ALA A 42 -12.91 5.23 -5.06
CA ALA A 42 -13.12 5.27 -6.50
C ALA A 42 -12.27 4.24 -7.25
N VAL A 43 -10.99 4.12 -6.87
CA VAL A 43 -10.06 3.12 -7.41
C VAL A 43 -10.53 1.70 -7.06
N ALA A 44 -10.86 1.44 -5.80
CA ALA A 44 -11.35 0.14 -5.35
C ALA A 44 -12.66 -0.30 -6.03
N SER A 45 -13.48 0.65 -6.47
CA SER A 45 -14.73 0.38 -7.20
C SER A 45 -14.49 -0.05 -8.65
N SER A 46 -13.29 0.14 -9.18
CA SER A 46 -12.96 -0.09 -10.59
C SER A 46 -11.90 -1.19 -10.81
N GLN A 47 -11.53 -1.92 -9.74
CA GLN A 47 -10.61 -3.06 -9.78
C GLN A 47 -11.05 -4.14 -8.80
N TYR A 48 -10.53 -5.39 -8.96
CA TYR A 48 -10.93 -6.48 -8.06
C TYR A 48 -9.92 -6.80 -6.96
N GLY A 49 -8.65 -6.36 -7.11
CA GLY A 49 -7.60 -6.59 -6.11
C GLY A 49 -7.36 -5.38 -5.21
N GLY A 50 -6.27 -5.47 -4.45
CA GLY A 50 -5.90 -4.43 -3.49
C GLY A 50 -5.18 -3.25 -4.11
N GLN A 51 -5.04 -2.21 -3.33
CA GLN A 51 -4.31 -1.01 -3.68
C GLN A 51 -3.40 -0.61 -2.54
N SER A 52 -2.27 0.00 -2.86
CA SER A 52 -1.34 0.54 -1.87
C SER A 52 -1.15 2.03 -2.06
N VAL A 53 -1.02 2.75 -0.96
CA VAL A 53 -0.84 4.18 -0.90
C VAL A 53 0.36 4.48 -0.02
N ASP A 54 1.30 5.26 -0.51
CA ASP A 54 2.41 5.80 0.28
C ASP A 54 1.96 7.05 1.03
N ILE A 55 2.04 7.02 2.36
CA ILE A 55 1.57 8.14 3.20
C ILE A 55 2.54 9.33 3.19
N ARG A 56 3.76 9.19 2.66
CA ARG A 56 4.73 10.28 2.59
C ARG A 56 4.19 11.50 1.86
N HIS A 57 3.32 11.29 0.89
CA HIS A 57 2.67 12.38 0.16
C HIS A 57 1.75 13.28 1.01
N LEU A 58 1.42 12.86 2.23
CA LEU A 58 0.59 13.64 3.16
C LEU A 58 1.39 14.65 3.98
N GLY A 59 2.68 14.42 4.24
CA GLY A 59 3.53 15.31 5.04
C GLY A 59 3.53 16.77 4.55
N LYS A 60 3.63 16.96 3.24
CA LYS A 60 3.51 18.26 2.57
C LYS A 60 2.24 19.04 2.96
N TYR A 61 1.12 18.34 3.15
CA TYR A 61 -0.15 18.97 3.48
C TYR A 61 -0.27 19.27 4.98
N LEU A 62 0.41 18.49 5.83
CA LEU A 62 0.52 18.80 7.24
C LEU A 62 1.35 20.08 7.46
N ARG A 63 2.47 20.23 6.73
CA ARG A 63 3.25 21.47 6.69
C ARG A 63 2.42 22.65 6.21
N LYS A 64 1.62 22.50 5.15
CA LYS A 64 0.70 23.57 4.68
C LYS A 64 -0.32 23.98 5.74
N SER A 65 -0.81 23.03 6.55
CA SER A 65 -1.72 23.34 7.66
C SER A 65 -1.01 24.12 8.77
N HIS A 66 0.21 23.72 9.10
CA HIS A 66 1.07 24.44 10.05
C HIS A 66 1.23 25.92 9.61
N ASP A 67 1.73 26.14 8.39
CA ASP A 67 2.00 27.48 7.85
C ASP A 67 0.72 28.35 7.82
N LYS A 68 -0.41 27.72 7.49
CA LYS A 68 -1.73 28.39 7.50
C LYS A 68 -2.13 28.82 8.91
N TYR A 69 -1.91 27.99 9.94
CA TYR A 69 -2.23 28.34 11.31
C TYR A 69 -1.30 29.40 11.86
N GLU A 70 -0.01 29.31 11.57
CA GLU A 70 0.97 30.32 11.93
C GLU A 70 0.59 31.69 11.35
N ALA A 71 0.33 31.76 10.04
CA ALA A 71 -0.09 32.99 9.37
C ALA A 71 -1.39 33.54 9.97
N HIS A 72 -2.36 32.68 10.30
CA HIS A 72 -3.62 33.09 10.90
C HIS A 72 -3.42 33.71 12.27
N TYR A 73 -2.62 33.10 13.14
CA TYR A 73 -2.40 33.63 14.50
C TYR A 73 -1.51 34.88 14.49
N ARG A 74 -0.48 34.95 13.62
CA ARG A 74 0.29 36.18 13.41
C ARG A 74 -0.58 37.33 12.93
N GLN A 75 -1.49 37.11 11.99
CA GLN A 75 -2.43 38.12 11.52
C GLN A 75 -3.40 38.57 12.61
N LYS A 76 -3.88 37.62 13.46
CA LYS A 76 -4.88 37.89 14.49
C LYS A 76 -4.32 38.66 15.70
N TYR A 77 -3.11 38.34 16.11
CA TYR A 77 -2.53 38.86 17.35
C TYR A 77 -1.39 39.86 17.13
N GLY A 78 -0.79 39.92 15.93
CA GLY A 78 0.30 40.82 15.60
C GLY A 78 1.46 40.68 16.59
N ASP A 79 2.02 41.82 16.98
CA ASP A 79 3.15 41.88 17.89
C ASP A 79 2.76 41.62 19.37
N THR A 80 1.50 41.33 19.67
CA THR A 80 1.02 41.06 21.03
C THR A 80 1.24 39.62 21.49
N ILE A 81 1.53 38.69 20.55
CA ILE A 81 1.82 37.27 20.83
C ILE A 81 3.33 37.08 20.84
N THR A 82 3.83 36.35 21.88
CA THR A 82 5.22 35.89 21.87
C THR A 82 5.39 34.65 20.99
N GLU A 83 6.62 34.40 20.50
CA GLU A 83 6.89 33.25 19.66
C GLU A 83 6.53 31.93 20.37
N ASP A 84 6.83 31.76 21.64
CA ASP A 84 6.51 30.55 22.43
C ASP A 84 5.00 30.29 22.48
N VAL A 85 4.19 31.32 22.69
CA VAL A 85 2.72 31.21 22.76
C VAL A 85 2.15 30.98 21.35
N LEU A 86 2.75 31.60 20.33
CA LEU A 86 2.37 31.35 18.94
C LEU A 86 2.61 29.88 18.57
N GLU A 87 3.79 29.36 18.89
CA GLU A 87 4.15 27.96 18.60
C GLU A 87 3.20 27.00 19.34
N GLU A 88 2.87 27.25 20.60
CA GLU A 88 1.90 26.48 21.38
C GLU A 88 0.53 26.44 20.67
N PHE A 89 -0.02 27.59 20.27
CA PHE A 89 -1.32 27.67 19.60
C PHE A 89 -1.33 26.98 18.24
N VAL A 90 -0.26 27.12 17.46
CA VAL A 90 -0.09 26.46 16.16
C VAL A 90 -0.03 24.95 16.34
N ASN A 91 0.78 24.47 17.29
CA ASN A 91 0.95 23.05 17.56
C ASN A 91 -0.34 22.40 18.08
N ASP A 92 -1.05 23.02 19.01
CA ASP A 92 -2.32 22.52 19.50
C ASP A 92 -3.32 22.34 18.36
N ARG A 93 -3.44 23.36 17.51
CA ARG A 93 -4.36 23.29 16.36
C ARG A 93 -3.93 22.27 15.32
N LEU A 94 -2.63 22.15 15.08
CA LEU A 94 -2.06 21.18 14.16
C LEU A 94 -2.29 19.75 14.63
N MET A 95 -2.11 19.49 15.93
CA MET A 95 -2.35 18.18 16.54
C MET A 95 -3.83 17.77 16.47
N ASP A 96 -4.74 18.71 16.68
CA ASP A 96 -6.18 18.47 16.51
C ASP A 96 -6.52 18.10 15.06
N GLU A 97 -5.95 18.80 14.07
CA GLU A 97 -6.16 18.49 12.66
C GLU A 97 -5.51 17.15 12.28
N LEU A 98 -4.31 16.85 12.79
CA LEU A 98 -3.62 15.59 12.59
C LEU A 98 -4.48 14.41 13.05
N LYS A 99 -4.97 14.46 14.29
CA LYS A 99 -5.86 13.42 14.85
C LYS A 99 -7.12 13.25 14.03
N SER A 100 -7.78 14.34 13.67
CA SER A 100 -9.02 14.34 12.89
C SER A 100 -8.80 13.80 11.47
N GLY A 101 -7.70 14.17 10.83
CA GLY A 101 -7.35 13.70 9.49
C GLY A 101 -7.06 12.20 9.47
N VAL A 102 -6.25 11.71 10.40
CA VAL A 102 -5.96 10.26 10.53
C VAL A 102 -7.23 9.48 10.90
N GLN A 103 -8.07 10.02 11.78
CA GLN A 103 -9.38 9.43 12.10
C GLN A 103 -10.26 9.34 10.85
N THR A 104 -10.26 10.37 10.01
CA THR A 104 -10.99 10.37 8.73
C THR A 104 -10.54 9.22 7.84
N ILE A 105 -9.22 9.02 7.70
CA ILE A 105 -8.68 7.88 6.92
C ILE A 105 -9.19 6.55 7.49
N GLN A 106 -9.07 6.36 8.79
CA GLN A 106 -9.43 5.10 9.44
C GLN A 106 -10.93 4.81 9.32
N TYR A 107 -11.79 5.79 9.61
CA TYR A 107 -13.24 5.59 9.58
C TYR A 107 -13.79 5.48 8.16
N GLN A 108 -13.37 6.33 7.23
CA GLN A 108 -13.88 6.28 5.86
C GLN A 108 -13.51 4.97 5.16
N ILE A 109 -12.29 4.46 5.32
CA ILE A 109 -11.91 3.15 4.74
C ILE A 109 -12.79 2.01 5.27
N ASN A 110 -13.24 2.09 6.53
CA ASN A 110 -14.07 1.05 7.14
C ASN A 110 -15.57 1.24 6.96
N THR A 111 -16.03 2.43 6.60
CA THR A 111 -17.45 2.76 6.47
C THR A 111 -17.89 3.02 5.04
N LEU A 112 -16.98 3.38 4.14
CA LEU A 112 -17.28 3.49 2.71
C LEU A 112 -17.33 2.09 2.09
N MET A 113 -18.34 1.88 1.27
CA MET A 113 -18.47 0.67 0.46
C MET A 113 -18.10 0.98 -0.99
N THR A 114 -17.37 0.09 -1.61
CA THR A 114 -17.16 0.11 -3.07
C THR A 114 -18.47 -0.23 -3.78
N THR A 115 -18.54 0.00 -5.08
CA THR A 115 -19.69 -0.42 -5.91
C THR A 115 -19.97 -1.92 -5.84
N ASN A 116 -18.98 -2.73 -5.42
CA ASN A 116 -19.10 -4.17 -5.23
C ASN A 116 -19.61 -4.57 -3.82
N GLY A 117 -19.97 -3.59 -2.98
CA GLY A 117 -20.50 -3.84 -1.63
C GLY A 117 -19.45 -4.28 -0.61
N GLN A 118 -18.16 -4.00 -0.84
CA GLN A 118 -17.05 -4.35 0.05
C GLN A 118 -16.32 -3.10 0.54
N SER A 119 -15.69 -3.20 1.70
CA SER A 119 -14.74 -2.18 2.14
C SER A 119 -13.52 -2.15 1.20
N PRO A 120 -12.96 -0.96 0.91
CA PRO A 120 -11.76 -0.86 0.07
C PRO A 120 -10.60 -1.71 0.61
N PHE A 121 -10.09 -2.62 -0.21
CA PHE A 121 -8.86 -3.36 0.13
C PHE A 121 -7.66 -2.45 -0.10
N VAL A 122 -7.20 -1.77 0.93
CA VAL A 122 -6.10 -0.81 0.87
C VAL A 122 -5.02 -1.11 1.89
N THR A 123 -3.78 -0.85 1.49
CA THR A 123 -2.59 -0.89 2.32
C THR A 123 -1.98 0.51 2.40
N LEU A 124 -1.69 0.99 3.60
CA LEU A 124 -0.90 2.19 3.83
C LEU A 124 0.56 1.80 4.05
N PHE A 125 1.42 2.38 3.26
CA PHE A 125 2.87 2.19 3.32
C PHE A 125 3.49 3.29 4.18
N LEU A 126 3.93 2.89 5.38
CA LEU A 126 4.50 3.77 6.40
C LEU A 126 6.01 3.81 6.22
N ASN A 127 6.47 4.55 5.24
CA ASN A 127 7.88 4.75 4.95
C ASN A 127 8.33 6.12 5.47
N LEU A 128 9.35 6.12 6.33
CA LEU A 128 10.01 7.32 6.81
C LEU A 128 11.34 7.46 6.08
N ASP A 129 11.34 8.17 4.96
CA ASP A 129 12.53 8.39 4.16
C ASP A 129 13.39 9.51 4.78
N LYS A 130 14.68 9.22 5.02
CA LYS A 130 15.62 10.17 5.64
C LYS A 130 15.87 11.41 4.79
N ASP A 131 15.69 11.30 3.48
CA ASP A 131 15.94 12.37 2.51
C ASP A 131 14.64 13.15 2.15
N ASP A 132 13.50 12.80 2.76
CA ASP A 132 12.22 13.49 2.57
C ASP A 132 12.23 14.84 3.31
N PRO A 133 11.96 15.97 2.61
CA PRO A 133 11.89 17.28 3.25
C PRO A 133 10.76 17.41 4.30
N TYR A 134 9.80 16.48 4.30
CA TYR A 134 8.67 16.43 5.23
C TYR A 134 8.78 15.27 6.23
N ILE A 135 10.01 14.81 6.52
CA ILE A 135 10.25 13.66 7.41
C ILE A 135 9.62 13.84 8.80
N GLU A 136 9.65 15.05 9.36
CA GLU A 136 9.05 15.35 10.67
C GLU A 136 7.53 15.17 10.63
N GLU A 137 6.88 15.75 9.65
CA GLU A 137 5.44 15.63 9.46
C GLU A 137 5.03 14.18 9.19
N ASN A 138 5.82 13.47 8.39
CA ASN A 138 5.59 12.06 8.14
C ASN A 138 5.76 11.21 9.40
N ALA A 139 6.71 11.54 10.28
CA ALA A 139 6.85 10.88 11.56
C ALA A 139 5.62 11.10 12.45
N MET A 140 5.09 12.33 12.53
CA MET A 140 3.85 12.64 13.25
C MET A 140 2.64 11.88 12.70
N ILE A 141 2.51 11.79 11.38
CA ILE A 141 1.42 11.05 10.72
C ILE A 141 1.52 9.55 11.03
N ILE A 142 2.71 8.97 10.93
CA ILE A 142 2.94 7.55 11.24
C ILE A 142 2.61 7.27 12.71
N GLU A 143 3.06 8.12 13.62
CA GLU A 143 2.80 8.00 15.06
C GLU A 143 1.29 7.98 15.33
N GLU A 144 0.55 8.92 14.76
CA GLU A 144 -0.89 9.02 14.96
C GLU A 144 -1.65 7.84 14.32
N ILE A 145 -1.25 7.37 13.13
CA ILE A 145 -1.82 6.16 12.51
C ILE A 145 -1.63 4.95 13.44
N LEU A 146 -0.45 4.78 14.02
CA LEU A 146 -0.16 3.67 14.93
C LEU A 146 -0.95 3.78 16.24
N ASN A 147 -1.06 4.99 16.82
CA ASN A 147 -1.84 5.23 18.03
C ASN A 147 -3.32 4.90 17.83
N GLN A 148 -3.93 5.39 16.77
CA GLN A 148 -5.34 5.08 16.47
C GLN A 148 -5.54 3.61 16.11
N ARG A 149 -4.57 2.95 15.47
CA ARG A 149 -4.62 1.51 15.25
C ARG A 149 -4.56 0.73 16.55
N ILE A 150 -3.74 1.15 17.51
CA ILE A 150 -3.66 0.54 18.86
C ILE A 150 -5.02 0.66 19.57
N GLU A 151 -5.68 1.80 19.47
CA GLU A 151 -7.01 2.00 20.03
C GLU A 151 -8.05 1.08 19.35
N GLY A 152 -8.08 1.06 18.02
CA GLY A 152 -9.04 0.31 17.21
C GLY A 152 -10.29 1.11 16.86
N ILE A 153 -11.30 0.43 16.32
CA ILE A 153 -12.60 1.02 15.95
C ILE A 153 -13.70 0.36 16.76
N LYS A 154 -14.70 1.13 17.21
CA LYS A 154 -15.87 0.59 17.87
C LYS A 154 -16.79 -0.09 16.87
N ASN A 155 -17.20 -1.32 17.19
CA ASN A 155 -18.28 -2.00 16.48
C ASN A 155 -19.65 -1.48 16.92
N GLU A 156 -20.73 -2.06 16.39
CA GLU A 156 -22.13 -1.69 16.70
C GLU A 156 -22.50 -1.87 18.18
N LYS A 157 -21.71 -2.66 18.93
CA LYS A 157 -21.89 -2.88 20.38
C LYS A 157 -21.03 -1.96 21.23
N GLY A 158 -20.33 -0.98 20.61
CA GLY A 158 -19.44 -0.05 21.29
C GLY A 158 -18.12 -0.68 21.77
N VAL A 159 -17.79 -1.90 21.34
CA VAL A 159 -16.55 -2.59 21.70
C VAL A 159 -15.47 -2.25 20.68
N TYR A 160 -14.28 -1.91 21.15
CA TYR A 160 -13.11 -1.67 20.28
C TYR A 160 -12.59 -2.96 19.67
N VAL A 161 -12.61 -3.03 18.36
CA VAL A 161 -12.12 -4.16 17.55
C VAL A 161 -10.97 -3.73 16.64
N THR A 162 -10.21 -4.70 16.16
CA THR A 162 -9.18 -4.46 15.13
C THR A 162 -9.85 -4.32 13.78
N PRO A 163 -9.74 -3.19 13.09
CA PRO A 163 -10.28 -3.04 11.73
C PRO A 163 -9.47 -3.91 10.75
N ALA A 164 -10.17 -4.50 9.77
CA ALA A 164 -9.53 -5.29 8.71
C ALA A 164 -8.65 -4.42 7.79
N PHE A 165 -9.09 -3.20 7.54
CA PHE A 165 -8.42 -2.20 6.69
C PHE A 165 -8.30 -0.84 7.39
N PRO A 166 -7.34 -0.01 6.95
CA PRO A 166 -6.25 -0.30 6.03
C PRO A 166 -5.29 -1.34 6.62
N LYS A 167 -4.68 -2.17 5.77
CA LYS A 167 -3.47 -2.91 6.19
C LYS A 167 -2.33 -1.92 6.33
N LEU A 168 -1.41 -2.18 7.26
CA LEU A 168 -0.28 -1.30 7.51
C LEU A 168 1.02 -2.05 7.21
N ILE A 169 1.95 -1.38 6.53
CA ILE A 169 3.31 -1.86 6.31
C ILE A 169 4.26 -0.79 6.82
N TYR A 170 5.13 -1.15 7.74
CA TYR A 170 6.13 -0.27 8.34
C TYR A 170 7.52 -0.61 7.81
N VAL A 171 8.24 0.41 7.32
CA VAL A 171 9.59 0.25 6.80
C VAL A 171 10.61 0.43 7.92
N LEU A 172 11.42 -0.63 8.13
CA LEU A 172 12.56 -0.60 9.04
C LEU A 172 13.78 -0.07 8.30
N ASP A 173 14.32 1.06 8.73
CA ASP A 173 15.55 1.64 8.24
C ASP A 173 16.47 2.01 9.41
N GLU A 174 17.74 2.28 9.17
CA GLU A 174 18.73 2.50 10.23
C GLU A 174 18.34 3.65 11.18
N HIS A 175 17.81 4.76 10.64
CA HIS A 175 17.44 5.94 11.44
C HIS A 175 16.19 5.76 12.30
N ASN A 176 15.39 4.72 12.06
CA ASN A 176 14.18 4.46 12.84
C ASN A 176 14.21 3.13 13.63
N CYS A 177 15.11 2.20 13.31
CA CYS A 177 15.16 0.90 14.00
C CYS A 177 16.39 0.72 14.90
N LEU A 178 17.43 1.52 14.77
CA LEU A 178 18.60 1.45 15.64
C LEU A 178 18.33 2.18 16.96
N LYS A 179 18.68 1.52 18.07
CA LYS A 179 18.49 2.06 19.41
C LYS A 179 19.19 3.42 19.58
N GLY A 180 18.44 4.41 20.04
CA GLY A 180 18.92 5.79 20.23
C GLY A 180 18.85 6.66 18.97
N GLY A 181 18.37 6.13 17.86
CA GLY A 181 18.02 6.93 16.68
C GLY A 181 16.86 7.89 16.95
N LYS A 182 16.80 9.01 16.26
CA LYS A 182 15.76 10.04 16.43
C LYS A 182 14.33 9.48 16.38
N TYR A 183 14.13 8.48 15.52
CA TYR A 183 12.80 7.88 15.24
C TYR A 183 12.66 6.44 15.76
N ASP A 184 13.56 5.97 16.65
CA ASP A 184 13.46 4.59 17.18
C ASP A 184 12.20 4.37 18.01
N TYR A 185 11.62 5.44 18.56
CA TYR A 185 10.36 5.42 19.28
C TYR A 185 9.18 4.97 18.38
N LEU A 186 9.20 5.33 17.08
CA LEU A 186 8.18 4.90 16.12
C LEU A 186 8.23 3.38 15.90
N THR A 187 9.42 2.79 15.80
CA THR A 187 9.55 1.33 15.69
C THR A 187 9.06 0.63 16.95
N ARG A 188 9.37 1.17 18.14
CA ARG A 188 8.81 0.63 19.40
C ARG A 188 7.29 0.72 19.44
N LEU A 189 6.73 1.83 18.97
CA LEU A 189 5.29 2.01 18.86
C LEU A 189 4.67 1.04 17.84
N ALA A 190 5.31 0.85 16.68
CA ALA A 190 4.89 -0.12 15.68
C ALA A 190 4.87 -1.55 16.24
N VAL A 191 5.90 -1.97 16.97
CA VAL A 191 5.95 -3.28 17.63
C VAL A 191 4.83 -3.43 18.67
N LYS A 192 4.57 -2.39 19.49
CA LYS A 192 3.43 -2.39 20.43
C LYS A 192 2.10 -2.52 19.69
N CYS A 193 1.96 -1.85 18.55
CA CYS A 193 0.79 -1.95 17.70
C CYS A 193 0.62 -3.37 17.15
N SER A 194 1.67 -3.97 16.58
CA SER A 194 1.63 -5.33 16.06
C SER A 194 1.28 -6.36 17.13
N ALA A 195 1.86 -6.23 18.33
CA ALA A 195 1.56 -7.13 19.46
C ALA A 195 0.08 -7.10 19.87
N LYS A 196 -0.59 -5.95 19.72
CA LYS A 196 -2.01 -5.78 20.10
C LYS A 196 -2.97 -6.02 18.94
N ARG A 197 -2.60 -5.65 17.71
CA ARG A 197 -3.49 -5.56 16.55
C ARG A 197 -3.04 -6.35 15.33
N MET A 198 -1.94 -7.10 15.42
CA MET A 198 -1.34 -7.90 14.35
C MET A 198 -0.86 -7.12 13.12
N TYR A 199 -0.88 -5.81 13.16
CA TYR A 199 -0.34 -4.86 12.19
C TYR A 199 0.45 -3.78 12.91
N PRO A 200 1.46 -3.16 12.25
CA PRO A 200 1.90 -3.33 10.86
C PRO A 200 2.70 -4.62 10.60
N ASP A 201 2.78 -5.03 9.32
CA ASP A 201 3.84 -5.89 8.81
C ASP A 201 5.10 -5.06 8.59
N TYR A 202 6.27 -5.71 8.50
CA TYR A 202 7.56 -5.03 8.42
C TYR A 202 8.30 -5.33 7.12
N ILE A 203 8.93 -4.30 6.54
CA ILE A 203 9.83 -4.41 5.40
C ILE A 203 11.18 -3.82 5.78
N SER A 204 12.27 -4.52 5.47
CA SER A 204 13.62 -4.01 5.64
C SER A 204 14.03 -3.14 4.46
N ALA A 205 14.25 -1.84 4.69
CA ALA A 205 14.76 -0.92 3.66
C ALA A 205 16.12 -1.38 3.12
N LYS A 206 17.01 -1.88 3.99
CA LYS A 206 18.30 -2.43 3.60
C LYS A 206 18.14 -3.56 2.58
N LYS A 207 17.30 -4.56 2.88
CA LYS A 207 17.06 -5.68 1.97
C LYS A 207 16.36 -5.25 0.68
N MET A 208 15.49 -4.29 0.74
CA MET A 208 14.89 -3.73 -0.47
C MET A 208 15.93 -3.06 -1.36
N ARG A 209 16.79 -2.22 -0.80
CA ARG A 209 17.87 -1.58 -1.57
C ARG A 209 18.82 -2.60 -2.20
N GLU A 210 19.13 -3.69 -1.48
CA GLU A 210 19.97 -4.77 -2.02
C GLU A 210 19.31 -5.50 -3.20
N ASN A 211 17.99 -5.74 -3.14
CA ASN A 211 17.26 -6.55 -4.11
C ASN A 211 16.68 -5.73 -5.28
N TYR A 212 16.46 -4.43 -5.08
CA TYR A 212 15.72 -3.58 -6.03
C TYR A 212 16.51 -2.31 -6.41
N GLU A 213 17.81 -2.48 -6.73
CA GLU A 213 18.66 -1.45 -7.30
C GLU A 213 18.68 -0.14 -6.49
N GLY A 214 18.76 -0.24 -5.16
CA GLY A 214 18.79 0.89 -4.24
C GLY A 214 17.43 1.49 -3.86
N ASN A 215 16.33 0.92 -4.34
CA ASN A 215 15.00 1.49 -4.15
C ASN A 215 14.24 0.87 -2.96
N VAL A 216 13.40 1.71 -2.34
CA VAL A 216 12.43 1.31 -1.31
C VAL A 216 11.04 1.78 -1.76
N PHE A 217 10.14 0.85 -1.95
CA PHE A 217 8.78 1.12 -2.45
C PHE A 217 7.76 0.14 -1.87
N SER A 218 6.48 0.48 -1.98
CA SER A 218 5.40 -0.35 -1.45
C SER A 218 5.26 -1.66 -2.22
N CYS A 219 4.96 -2.73 -1.49
CA CYS A 219 4.37 -3.92 -2.09
C CYS A 219 2.89 -3.70 -2.41
N MET A 220 2.34 -4.58 -3.22
CA MET A 220 0.90 -4.66 -3.43
C MET A 220 0.18 -5.15 -2.17
N GLY A 221 -1.13 -4.98 -2.11
CA GLY A 221 -1.96 -5.38 -0.98
C GLY A 221 -1.78 -6.84 -0.53
N CYS A 222 -1.43 -7.73 -1.46
CA CYS A 222 -1.12 -9.15 -1.23
C CYS A 222 0.35 -9.44 -0.89
N ARG A 223 1.19 -8.44 -0.71
CA ARG A 223 2.65 -8.52 -0.41
C ARG A 223 3.55 -8.90 -1.58
N SER A 224 3.04 -9.00 -2.81
CA SER A 224 3.90 -9.12 -3.99
C SER A 224 4.50 -7.77 -4.37
N PHE A 225 5.71 -7.80 -4.92
CA PHE A 225 6.41 -6.61 -5.39
C PHE A 225 6.38 -6.55 -6.92
N LEU A 226 6.29 -5.34 -7.45
CA LEU A 226 6.52 -5.10 -8.87
C LEU A 226 8.02 -5.19 -9.16
N THR A 227 8.38 -5.70 -10.33
CA THR A 227 9.75 -5.61 -10.81
C THR A 227 10.13 -4.14 -11.02
N PRO A 228 11.35 -3.70 -10.67
CA PRO A 228 11.82 -2.36 -11.01
C PRO A 228 11.65 -2.07 -12.49
N TRP A 229 11.17 -0.87 -12.79
CA TRP A 229 10.97 -0.40 -14.16
C TRP A 229 11.41 1.05 -14.27
N LYS A 230 12.04 1.38 -15.38
CA LYS A 230 12.50 2.74 -15.69
C LYS A 230 11.73 3.28 -16.89
N ASP A 231 11.41 4.56 -16.83
CA ASP A 231 10.82 5.28 -17.93
C ASP A 231 11.86 5.57 -19.05
N GLU A 232 11.44 6.26 -20.09
CA GLU A 232 12.27 6.66 -21.23
C GLU A 232 13.45 7.60 -20.87
N ASN A 233 13.38 8.25 -19.68
CA ASN A 233 14.44 9.08 -19.14
C ASN A 233 15.42 8.30 -18.24
N GLY A 234 15.16 7.01 -18.02
CA GLY A 234 15.93 6.15 -17.13
C GLY A 234 15.58 6.29 -15.65
N GLU A 235 14.49 7.00 -15.33
CA GLU A 235 14.03 7.20 -13.96
C GLU A 235 13.13 6.05 -13.49
N TYR A 236 13.33 5.60 -12.24
CA TYR A 236 12.49 4.57 -11.66
C TYR A 236 11.08 5.06 -11.38
N LYS A 237 10.10 4.25 -11.75
CA LYS A 237 8.70 4.48 -11.43
C LYS A 237 8.13 3.28 -10.69
N PHE A 238 7.59 3.51 -9.50
CA PHE A 238 6.92 2.50 -8.68
C PHE A 238 5.42 2.80 -8.54
N GLU A 239 5.06 4.01 -8.16
CA GLU A 239 3.67 4.45 -8.11
C GLU A 239 3.09 4.65 -9.52
N GLY A 240 1.78 4.49 -9.64
CA GLY A 240 1.13 4.51 -10.94
C GLY A 240 1.38 3.24 -11.77
N ARG A 241 1.75 2.13 -11.13
CA ARG A 241 1.96 0.83 -11.77
C ARG A 241 1.01 -0.21 -11.21
N PHE A 242 0.80 -1.31 -11.91
CA PHE A 242 -0.23 -2.28 -11.55
C PHE A 242 0.13 -3.72 -11.93
N ASN A 243 -0.63 -4.66 -11.36
CA ASN A 243 -0.62 -6.06 -11.72
C ASN A 243 -1.88 -6.36 -12.53
N GLN A 244 -1.72 -6.92 -13.73
CA GLN A 244 -2.80 -7.21 -14.65
C GLN A 244 -3.69 -8.36 -14.15
N GLY A 245 -3.10 -9.38 -13.54
CA GLY A 245 -3.84 -10.52 -13.05
C GLY A 245 -3.00 -11.54 -12.30
N VAL A 246 -3.69 -12.37 -11.53
CA VAL A 246 -3.10 -13.49 -10.79
C VAL A 246 -3.85 -14.76 -11.17
N VAL A 247 -3.11 -15.84 -11.41
CA VAL A 247 -3.62 -17.20 -11.48
C VAL A 247 -2.88 -18.03 -10.44
N SER A 248 -3.58 -18.82 -9.63
CA SER A 248 -2.98 -19.57 -8.54
C SER A 248 -3.08 -21.08 -8.76
N ILE A 249 -1.96 -21.78 -8.52
CA ILE A 249 -1.89 -23.25 -8.51
C ILE A 249 -2.39 -23.77 -7.17
N ASN A 250 -3.25 -24.78 -7.22
CA ASN A 250 -3.67 -25.58 -6.07
C ASN A 250 -2.72 -26.79 -5.91
N LEU A 251 -1.61 -26.58 -5.20
CA LEU A 251 -0.60 -27.62 -4.96
C LEU A 251 -1.15 -28.86 -4.21
N PRO A 252 -2.01 -28.73 -3.17
CA PRO A 252 -2.62 -29.87 -2.51
C PRO A 252 -3.40 -30.79 -3.45
N GLN A 253 -4.09 -30.25 -4.43
CA GLN A 253 -4.81 -31.06 -5.44
C GLN A 253 -3.84 -31.95 -6.23
N ILE A 254 -2.69 -31.40 -6.63
CA ILE A 254 -1.64 -32.14 -7.34
C ILE A 254 -1.11 -33.27 -6.44
N ALA A 255 -0.80 -32.96 -5.16
CA ALA A 255 -0.30 -33.95 -4.21
C ALA A 255 -1.30 -35.07 -3.93
N ILE A 256 -2.61 -34.74 -3.83
CA ILE A 256 -3.67 -35.75 -3.67
C ILE A 256 -3.73 -36.70 -4.89
N ILE A 257 -3.60 -36.18 -6.09
CA ILE A 257 -3.63 -36.96 -7.33
C ILE A 257 -2.35 -37.80 -7.46
N ALA A 258 -1.20 -37.27 -7.03
CA ALA A 258 0.08 -37.97 -7.07
C ALA A 258 0.17 -39.13 -6.09
N GLN A 259 -0.52 -39.05 -4.93
CA GLN A 259 -0.56 -40.11 -3.89
C GLN A 259 0.82 -40.56 -3.39
N GLY A 260 1.76 -39.58 -3.23
CA GLY A 260 3.12 -39.84 -2.78
C GLY A 260 4.11 -40.23 -3.89
N ASP A 261 3.65 -40.34 -5.14
CA ASP A 261 4.50 -40.54 -6.31
C ASP A 261 5.13 -39.21 -6.73
N GLU A 262 6.43 -39.08 -6.53
CA GLU A 262 7.19 -37.85 -6.77
C GLU A 262 7.27 -37.53 -8.27
N GLU A 263 7.51 -38.51 -9.15
CA GLU A 263 7.60 -38.30 -10.58
C GLU A 263 6.26 -37.82 -11.17
N LYS A 264 5.18 -38.43 -10.72
CA LYS A 264 3.82 -38.04 -11.07
C LYS A 264 3.48 -36.61 -10.55
N PHE A 265 3.96 -36.27 -9.35
CA PHE A 265 3.75 -34.94 -8.80
C PHE A 265 4.39 -33.85 -9.68
N TRP A 266 5.65 -34.03 -10.07
CA TRP A 266 6.35 -33.07 -10.90
C TRP A 266 5.75 -32.99 -12.31
N THR A 267 5.37 -34.09 -12.92
CA THR A 267 4.68 -34.12 -14.22
C THR A 267 3.38 -33.31 -14.17
N LEU A 268 2.55 -33.55 -13.16
CA LEU A 268 1.30 -32.80 -12.99
C LEU A 268 1.54 -31.32 -12.68
N LEU A 269 2.58 -30.99 -11.93
CA LEU A 269 2.93 -29.61 -11.63
C LEU A 269 3.31 -28.86 -12.92
N GLU A 270 4.14 -29.45 -13.79
CA GLU A 270 4.51 -28.86 -15.08
C GLU A 270 3.30 -28.63 -15.98
N GLU A 271 2.40 -29.61 -16.08
CA GLU A 271 1.15 -29.47 -16.83
C GLU A 271 0.29 -28.30 -16.31
N ARG A 272 0.16 -28.18 -14.98
CA ARG A 272 -0.63 -27.10 -14.36
C ARG A 272 0.06 -25.74 -14.49
N LEU A 273 1.39 -25.69 -14.46
CA LEU A 273 2.15 -24.47 -14.72
C LEU A 273 1.92 -23.96 -16.13
N ALA A 274 1.98 -24.84 -17.14
CA ALA A 274 1.68 -24.47 -18.52
C ALA A 274 0.25 -23.91 -18.66
N LEU A 275 -0.74 -24.58 -18.08
CA LEU A 275 -2.13 -24.10 -18.08
C LEU A 275 -2.29 -22.75 -17.38
N CYS A 276 -1.59 -22.52 -16.27
CA CYS A 276 -1.60 -21.23 -15.58
C CYS A 276 -0.97 -20.12 -16.43
N PHE A 277 0.10 -20.43 -17.15
CA PHE A 277 0.72 -19.50 -18.08
C PHE A 277 -0.26 -19.10 -19.21
N ASP A 278 -0.90 -20.06 -19.84
CA ASP A 278 -1.91 -19.81 -20.88
C ASP A 278 -3.05 -18.94 -20.35
N ALA A 279 -3.53 -19.24 -19.15
CA ALA A 279 -4.58 -18.45 -18.49
C ALA A 279 -4.13 -17.01 -18.18
N LEU A 280 -2.88 -16.80 -17.76
CA LEU A 280 -2.31 -15.47 -17.54
C LEU A 280 -2.17 -14.69 -18.85
N MET A 281 -1.70 -15.36 -19.93
CA MET A 281 -1.59 -14.75 -21.25
C MET A 281 -2.96 -14.41 -21.85
N ALA A 282 -3.96 -15.26 -21.67
CA ALA A 282 -5.33 -14.94 -22.07
C ALA A 282 -5.88 -13.69 -21.35
N ARG A 283 -5.54 -13.51 -20.08
CA ARG A 283 -5.91 -12.28 -19.33
C ARG A 283 -5.14 -11.05 -19.82
N HIS A 284 -3.87 -11.21 -20.17
CA HIS A 284 -3.06 -10.15 -20.72
C HIS A 284 -3.65 -9.67 -22.05
N HIS A 285 -3.88 -10.59 -23.00
CA HIS A 285 -4.46 -10.27 -24.30
C HIS A 285 -5.88 -9.69 -24.21
N ALA A 286 -6.66 -10.06 -23.19
CA ALA A 286 -7.98 -9.48 -22.97
C ALA A 286 -7.95 -8.00 -22.55
N LEU A 287 -6.79 -7.47 -22.14
CA LEU A 287 -6.62 -6.05 -21.81
C LEU A 287 -6.14 -5.22 -23.01
N GLU A 288 -5.56 -5.85 -24.04
CA GLU A 288 -5.09 -5.15 -25.24
C GLU A 288 -6.23 -4.44 -25.94
N GLY A 289 -5.97 -3.24 -26.44
CA GLY A 289 -6.97 -2.38 -27.08
C GLY A 289 -8.00 -1.77 -26.12
N THR A 290 -7.87 -1.99 -24.80
CA THR A 290 -8.76 -1.33 -23.82
C THR A 290 -8.55 0.18 -23.87
N LEU A 291 -9.63 0.94 -23.97
CA LEU A 291 -9.58 2.39 -24.02
C LEU A 291 -9.52 3.00 -22.60
N SER A 292 -8.81 4.09 -22.46
CA SER A 292 -8.65 4.83 -21.19
C SER A 292 -9.98 5.26 -20.57
N SER A 293 -11.00 5.45 -21.39
CA SER A 293 -12.37 5.80 -20.96
C SER A 293 -13.13 4.65 -20.26
N VAL A 294 -12.63 3.41 -20.32
CA VAL A 294 -13.23 2.27 -19.58
C VAL A 294 -13.10 2.46 -18.07
N SER A 295 -12.00 3.03 -17.60
CA SER A 295 -11.80 3.39 -16.20
C SER A 295 -10.99 4.67 -16.08
N PRO A 296 -11.62 5.85 -16.22
CA PRO A 296 -10.92 7.13 -16.25
C PRO A 296 -10.10 7.42 -15.01
N ILE A 297 -10.54 7.00 -13.80
CA ILE A 297 -9.80 7.19 -12.56
C ILE A 297 -8.40 6.55 -12.62
N HIS A 298 -8.27 5.38 -13.25
CA HIS A 298 -7.00 4.70 -13.42
C HIS A 298 -6.15 5.31 -14.53
N TRP A 299 -6.75 5.53 -15.70
CA TRP A 299 -5.99 5.75 -16.92
C TRP A 299 -5.88 7.20 -17.34
N GLN A 300 -6.85 8.06 -16.96
CA GLN A 300 -6.88 9.48 -17.35
C GLN A 300 -6.61 10.44 -16.19
N TYR A 301 -6.97 10.07 -14.94
CA TYR A 301 -7.03 11.00 -13.82
C TYR A 301 -5.98 10.75 -12.74
N GLY A 302 -4.93 9.97 -13.06
CA GLY A 302 -3.70 9.98 -12.32
C GLY A 302 -3.46 8.79 -11.38
N ALA A 303 -4.45 7.90 -11.12
CA ALA A 303 -4.19 6.77 -10.24
C ALA A 303 -3.07 5.85 -10.77
N ILE A 304 -3.02 5.64 -12.08
CA ILE A 304 -1.95 4.91 -12.78
C ILE A 304 -1.29 5.81 -13.83
N ALA A 305 -2.08 6.47 -14.67
CA ALA A 305 -1.59 7.28 -15.78
C ALA A 305 -2.48 8.51 -16.03
N ARG A 306 -2.04 9.37 -16.93
CA ARG A 306 -2.79 10.53 -17.46
C ARG A 306 -2.86 10.44 -18.97
N LEU A 307 -3.50 9.36 -19.46
CA LEU A 307 -3.74 9.16 -20.89
C LEU A 307 -4.81 10.13 -21.41
N GLY A 308 -4.77 10.41 -22.70
CA GLY A 308 -5.84 11.12 -23.39
C GLY A 308 -7.15 10.32 -23.35
N LYS A 309 -8.26 11.01 -23.60
CA LYS A 309 -9.56 10.36 -23.70
C LYS A 309 -9.54 9.38 -24.89
N ASP A 310 -10.05 8.18 -24.65
CA ASP A 310 -10.13 7.08 -25.63
C ASP A 310 -8.75 6.63 -26.18
N GLU A 311 -7.65 6.97 -25.51
CA GLU A 311 -6.32 6.44 -25.81
C GLU A 311 -6.23 4.98 -25.34
N PRO A 312 -5.70 4.04 -26.16
CA PRO A 312 -5.47 2.67 -25.74
C PRO A 312 -4.44 2.58 -24.61
N ILE A 313 -4.65 1.65 -23.65
CA ILE A 313 -3.75 1.44 -22.52
C ILE A 313 -2.54 0.55 -22.83
N ASP A 314 -2.40 0.10 -24.07
CA ASP A 314 -1.45 -0.94 -24.50
C ASP A 314 -0.01 -0.64 -24.08
N LYS A 315 0.43 0.62 -24.15
CA LYS A 315 1.77 1.03 -23.68
C LYS A 315 2.02 0.79 -22.18
N LEU A 316 0.97 0.56 -21.41
CA LEU A 316 1.05 0.25 -19.98
C LEU A 316 1.00 -1.25 -19.69
N LEU A 317 0.81 -2.10 -20.71
CA LEU A 317 0.72 -3.55 -20.57
C LEU A 317 2.05 -4.26 -20.83
N HIS A 318 2.97 -3.62 -21.55
CA HIS A 318 4.21 -4.23 -22.07
C HIS A 318 5.46 -3.68 -21.38
N ASP A 319 6.61 -4.21 -21.74
CA ASP A 319 7.96 -3.77 -21.40
C ASP A 319 8.22 -3.66 -19.87
N GLY A 320 7.46 -4.42 -19.07
CA GLY A 320 7.62 -4.46 -17.63
C GLY A 320 6.92 -3.33 -16.87
N TYR A 321 6.20 -2.42 -17.53
CA TYR A 321 5.42 -1.37 -16.85
C TYR A 321 4.40 -1.97 -15.88
N SER A 322 3.69 -3.00 -16.28
CA SER A 322 2.82 -3.79 -15.43
C SER A 322 3.28 -5.25 -15.38
N THR A 323 2.75 -6.03 -14.45
CA THR A 323 3.13 -7.41 -14.21
C THR A 323 1.93 -8.35 -14.33
N ILE A 324 2.21 -9.61 -14.63
CA ILE A 324 1.32 -10.73 -14.37
C ILE A 324 1.93 -11.59 -13.27
N SER A 325 1.12 -12.28 -12.47
CA SER A 325 1.61 -13.02 -11.32
C SER A 325 1.06 -14.44 -11.29
N LEU A 326 1.96 -15.41 -11.10
CA LEU A 326 1.61 -16.76 -10.73
C LEU A 326 1.59 -16.88 -9.19
N GLY A 327 0.47 -17.31 -8.64
CA GLY A 327 0.34 -17.62 -7.21
C GLY A 327 0.38 -19.13 -6.98
N TYR A 328 0.55 -19.53 -5.73
CA TYR A 328 0.37 -20.92 -5.29
C TYR A 328 -0.20 -20.94 -3.87
N ILE A 329 -0.90 -22.02 -3.55
CA ILE A 329 -1.49 -22.25 -2.22
C ILE A 329 -1.17 -23.66 -1.72
N GLY A 330 -1.18 -23.83 -0.40
CA GLY A 330 -1.20 -25.13 0.22
C GLY A 330 0.14 -25.86 0.26
N VAL A 331 1.27 -25.15 0.37
CA VAL A 331 2.60 -25.76 0.50
C VAL A 331 2.67 -26.69 1.73
N TYR A 332 2.07 -26.28 2.86
CA TYR A 332 2.05 -27.10 4.07
C TYR A 332 1.34 -28.44 3.84
N GLU A 333 0.14 -28.41 3.28
CA GLU A 333 -0.66 -29.60 2.98
C GLU A 333 0.04 -30.50 1.94
N THR A 334 0.60 -29.89 0.92
CA THR A 334 1.34 -30.58 -0.14
C THR A 334 2.53 -31.33 0.43
N THR A 335 3.36 -30.68 1.24
CA THR A 335 4.52 -31.31 1.85
C THR A 335 4.09 -32.50 2.73
N LYS A 336 3.05 -32.31 3.54
CA LYS A 336 2.53 -33.36 4.41
C LYS A 336 1.98 -34.55 3.63
N LEU A 337 1.28 -34.30 2.52
CA LEU A 337 0.72 -35.35 1.65
C LEU A 337 1.82 -36.14 0.92
N MET A 338 2.86 -35.45 0.45
CA MET A 338 3.94 -36.09 -0.32
C MET A 338 4.99 -36.78 0.55
N THR A 339 5.30 -36.22 1.74
CA THR A 339 6.41 -36.71 2.58
C THR A 339 5.96 -37.35 3.89
N GLY A 340 4.67 -37.29 4.25
CA GLY A 340 4.14 -37.77 5.53
C GLY A 340 4.41 -36.82 6.72
N VAL A 341 5.26 -35.78 6.55
CA VAL A 341 5.63 -34.81 7.60
C VAL A 341 5.34 -33.40 7.18
N SER A 342 5.03 -32.54 8.14
CA SER A 342 4.80 -31.13 7.84
C SER A 342 6.09 -30.30 7.94
N PRO A 343 6.22 -29.19 7.19
CA PRO A 343 7.37 -28.28 7.32
C PRO A 343 7.55 -27.74 8.74
N VAL A 344 6.46 -27.68 9.52
CA VAL A 344 6.49 -27.14 10.90
C VAL A 344 6.99 -28.16 11.91
N SER A 345 6.73 -29.45 11.67
CA SER A 345 7.10 -30.53 12.59
C SER A 345 8.48 -31.15 12.34
N TYR A 346 9.13 -30.79 11.23
CA TYR A 346 10.42 -31.35 10.83
C TYR A 346 11.48 -30.28 10.64
N THR A 347 12.45 -30.22 11.54
CA THR A 347 13.44 -29.14 11.66
C THR A 347 14.31 -28.96 10.40
N HIS A 348 14.62 -30.04 9.67
CA HIS A 348 15.40 -29.99 8.44
C HIS A 348 14.65 -29.30 7.28
N LEU A 349 13.35 -29.52 7.14
CA LEU A 349 12.53 -28.83 6.15
C LEU A 349 12.43 -27.34 6.45
N ARG A 350 12.30 -26.96 7.73
CA ARG A 350 12.36 -25.55 8.16
C ARG A 350 13.67 -24.86 7.82
N ALA A 351 14.80 -25.59 7.96
CA ALA A 351 16.12 -25.02 7.64
C ALA A 351 16.30 -24.73 6.15
N HIS A 352 15.63 -25.47 5.26
CA HIS A 352 15.62 -25.21 3.82
C HIS A 352 14.75 -24.01 3.44
N GLU A 353 13.59 -23.85 4.07
CA GLU A 353 12.73 -22.67 3.86
C GLU A 353 13.43 -21.36 4.24
N THR A 354 14.19 -21.36 5.34
CA THR A 354 14.93 -20.16 5.79
C THR A 354 16.16 -19.85 4.94
N ARG A 355 16.73 -20.83 4.23
CA ARG A 355 17.86 -20.61 3.32
C ARG A 355 17.48 -20.09 1.92
N SER A 356 16.28 -20.42 1.45
CA SER A 356 15.77 -19.91 0.16
C SER A 356 15.16 -18.53 0.25
N ASN A 357 14.94 -17.99 1.47
CA ASN A 357 14.42 -16.64 1.73
C ASN A 357 15.49 -15.66 2.27
N LEU A 358 16.75 -16.04 2.28
CA LEU A 358 17.92 -15.23 2.59
C LEU A 358 18.74 -15.03 1.31
#